data_26244a4482c4fe3955d321dd4c2686dc
#
_entry.id   26244a4482c4fe3955d321dd4c2686dc
#
_cell.length_a   1.000
_cell.length_b   1.000
_cell.length_c   1.000
_cell.angle_alpha   90.00
_cell.angle_beta   90.00
_cell.angle_gamma   90.00
#
_symmetry.space_group_name_H-M   'P 1'
#
loop_
_entity.id
_entity.type
_entity.pdbx_description
1 polymer ?
#
loop_
_entity_poly.entity_id
_entity_poly.type
_entity_poly.pdbx_seq_one_letter_code
_entity_poly.pdbx_strand_id
1 'polypeptide(L)'
;MIFVKTGEEIELLRESNRLVGMTLGEMAKHIRPGISTLKLDRIAEEFIRDHGAEPGFLGYGGFPNTLCISVNDVVVHGIPSEKCVLQEGDIVSIDCGTLKNGFYGDSAYTFEVGEVDEEIRKLLRVTKESLYKGIGKAVAG
;
A
#
# COMPACT_ATOMS: atom_id res chain seq x y z
N MET A 1 12.98 -9.48 22.73
CA MET A 1 11.89 -10.33 23.26
C MET A 1 10.98 -10.69 22.09
N ILE A 2 10.61 -11.97 21.94
CA ILE A 2 9.68 -12.41 20.87
C ILE A 2 8.29 -12.48 21.48
N PHE A 3 7.32 -11.78 20.88
CA PHE A 3 5.92 -11.83 21.31
C PHE A 3 5.15 -12.78 20.39
N VAL A 4 4.71 -13.90 20.95
CA VAL A 4 3.84 -14.85 20.23
C VAL A 4 2.40 -14.37 20.35
N LYS A 5 1.72 -14.26 19.22
CA LYS A 5 0.30 -13.83 19.15
C LYS A 5 -0.64 -14.97 19.48
N THR A 6 -1.72 -14.66 20.18
CA THR A 6 -2.83 -15.60 20.41
C THR A 6 -3.68 -15.77 19.13
N GLY A 7 -4.55 -16.78 19.09
CA GLY A 7 -5.47 -16.96 17.98
C GLY A 7 -6.40 -15.76 17.76
N GLU A 8 -6.89 -15.14 18.83
CA GLU A 8 -7.72 -13.93 18.77
C GLU A 8 -6.96 -12.74 18.21
N GLU A 9 -5.72 -12.51 18.67
CA GLU A 9 -4.85 -11.44 18.13
C GLU A 9 -4.54 -11.63 16.65
N ILE A 10 -4.36 -12.88 16.20
CA ILE A 10 -4.16 -13.20 14.78
C ILE A 10 -5.39 -12.82 13.94
N GLU A 11 -6.60 -13.04 14.43
CA GLU A 11 -7.81 -12.62 13.70
C GLU A 11 -7.93 -11.09 13.63
N LEU A 12 -7.61 -10.36 14.68
CA LEU A 12 -7.57 -8.89 14.67
C LEU A 12 -6.50 -8.35 13.69
N LEU A 13 -5.30 -8.95 13.66
CA LEU A 13 -4.29 -8.67 12.63
C LEU A 13 -4.81 -8.94 11.22
N ARG A 14 -5.54 -10.05 11.05
CA ARG A 14 -6.12 -10.42 9.75
C ARG A 14 -7.16 -9.39 9.28
N GLU A 15 -8.00 -8.89 10.18
CA GLU A 15 -8.99 -7.84 9.86
C GLU A 15 -8.30 -6.57 9.36
N SER A 16 -7.26 -6.12 10.07
CA SER A 16 -6.52 -4.93 9.68
C SER A 16 -5.84 -5.12 8.32
N ASN A 17 -5.17 -6.26 8.10
CA ASN A 17 -4.53 -6.56 6.82
C ASN A 17 -5.52 -6.74 5.66
N ARG A 18 -6.72 -7.25 5.92
CA ARG A 18 -7.79 -7.29 4.90
C ARG A 18 -8.19 -5.88 4.47
N LEU A 19 -8.31 -4.95 5.42
CA LEU A 19 -8.63 -3.56 5.11
C LEU A 19 -7.53 -2.91 4.27
N VAL A 20 -6.25 -3.18 4.56
CA VAL A 20 -5.14 -2.75 3.69
C VAL A 20 -5.36 -3.24 2.25
N GLY A 21 -5.63 -4.54 2.09
CA GLY A 21 -5.89 -5.11 0.76
C GLY A 21 -7.10 -4.50 0.06
N MET A 22 -8.17 -4.20 0.80
CA MET A 22 -9.35 -3.50 0.27
C MET A 22 -9.01 -2.07 -0.14
N THR A 23 -8.23 -1.35 0.65
CA THR A 23 -7.78 0.02 0.34
C THR A 23 -6.92 0.03 -0.93
N LEU A 24 -5.96 -0.88 -1.06
CA LEU A 24 -5.16 -1.02 -2.29
C LEU A 24 -6.05 -1.36 -3.50
N GLY A 25 -7.06 -2.22 -3.31
CA GLY A 25 -8.06 -2.52 -4.34
C GLY A 25 -8.92 -1.32 -4.72
N GLU A 26 -9.23 -0.43 -3.77
CA GLU A 26 -9.90 0.85 -4.05
C GLU A 26 -8.98 1.78 -4.85
N MET A 27 -7.71 1.89 -4.46
CA MET A 27 -6.74 2.71 -5.20
C MET A 27 -6.61 2.29 -6.65
N ALA A 28 -6.61 0.98 -6.94
CA ALA A 28 -6.58 0.45 -8.30
C ALA A 28 -7.66 1.02 -9.23
N LYS A 29 -8.84 1.38 -8.70
CA LYS A 29 -9.94 1.95 -9.47
C LYS A 29 -9.72 3.41 -9.86
N HIS A 30 -8.86 4.09 -9.13
CA HIS A 30 -8.62 5.54 -9.28
C HIS A 30 -7.31 5.87 -10.00
N ILE A 31 -6.38 4.91 -10.06
CA ILE A 31 -5.09 5.10 -10.73
C ILE A 31 -5.30 5.26 -12.23
N ARG A 32 -4.92 6.44 -12.74
CA ARG A 32 -4.96 6.80 -14.16
C ARG A 32 -4.09 8.04 -14.41
N PRO A 33 -3.68 8.28 -15.64
CA PRO A 33 -3.02 9.53 -16.00
C PRO A 33 -3.90 10.75 -15.61
N GLY A 34 -3.24 11.79 -15.09
CA GLY A 34 -3.90 13.04 -14.70
C GLY A 34 -4.39 13.10 -13.26
N ILE A 35 -4.32 12.02 -12.48
CA ILE A 35 -4.65 12.08 -11.05
C ILE A 35 -3.42 12.50 -10.22
N SER A 36 -3.62 13.39 -9.23
CA SER A 36 -2.56 13.72 -8.29
C SER A 36 -2.42 12.65 -7.20
N THR A 37 -1.20 12.46 -6.70
CA THR A 37 -0.95 11.54 -5.61
C THR A 37 -1.66 11.97 -4.31
N LEU A 38 -1.83 13.28 -4.08
CA LEU A 38 -2.61 13.78 -2.94
C LEU A 38 -4.12 13.45 -3.07
N LYS A 39 -4.66 13.40 -4.28
CA LYS A 39 -6.06 12.98 -4.47
C LYS A 39 -6.24 11.51 -4.12
N LEU A 40 -5.29 10.64 -4.49
CA LEU A 40 -5.31 9.23 -4.10
C LEU A 40 -5.22 9.08 -2.57
N ASP A 41 -4.36 9.83 -1.92
CA ASP A 41 -4.19 9.83 -0.47
C ASP A 41 -5.51 10.15 0.27
N ARG A 42 -6.22 11.20 -0.17
CA ARG A 42 -7.51 11.60 0.41
C ARG A 42 -8.59 10.53 0.24
N ILE A 43 -8.64 9.88 -0.92
CA ILE A 43 -9.58 8.77 -1.18
C ILE A 43 -9.28 7.60 -0.24
N ALA A 44 -8.01 7.28 -0.04
CA ALA A 44 -7.61 6.21 0.87
C ALA A 44 -7.95 6.53 2.33
N GLU A 45 -7.72 7.77 2.77
CA GLU A 45 -8.07 8.20 4.13
C GLU A 45 -9.58 8.06 4.38
N GLU A 46 -10.41 8.57 3.48
CA GLU A 46 -11.86 8.45 3.56
C GLU A 46 -12.28 6.98 3.62
N PHE A 47 -11.76 6.15 2.71
CA PHE A 47 -12.07 4.72 2.65
C PHE A 47 -11.70 3.98 3.94
N ILE A 48 -10.51 4.22 4.50
CA ILE A 48 -10.05 3.59 5.75
C ILE A 48 -10.98 3.98 6.92
N ARG A 49 -11.31 5.27 7.03
CA ARG A 49 -12.17 5.79 8.11
C ARG A 49 -13.60 5.28 8.01
N ASP A 50 -14.15 5.18 6.81
CA ASP A 50 -15.49 4.62 6.55
C ASP A 50 -15.61 3.14 6.94
N HIS A 51 -14.48 2.44 6.98
CA HIS A 51 -14.40 1.04 7.45
C HIS A 51 -14.08 0.91 8.95
N GLY A 52 -14.18 2.02 9.71
CA GLY A 52 -13.98 2.01 11.16
C GLY A 52 -12.55 1.74 11.59
N ALA A 53 -11.58 2.26 10.84
CA ALA A 53 -10.17 2.16 11.13
C ALA A 53 -9.49 3.54 11.04
N GLU A 54 -8.23 3.60 11.46
CA GLU A 54 -7.40 4.79 11.35
C GLU A 54 -6.26 4.55 10.34
N PRO A 55 -5.84 5.59 9.57
CA PRO A 55 -4.61 5.53 8.79
C PRO A 55 -3.39 5.24 9.67
N GLY A 56 -2.68 4.16 9.38
CA GLY A 56 -1.58 3.71 10.23
C GLY A 56 -0.31 4.57 10.15
N PHE A 57 -0.12 5.30 9.03
CA PHE A 57 1.08 6.11 8.81
C PHE A 57 0.89 7.58 9.19
N LEU A 58 -0.34 8.09 9.14
CA LEU A 58 -0.65 9.49 9.42
C LEU A 58 -0.22 9.89 10.84
N GLY A 59 0.74 10.82 10.92
CA GLY A 59 1.33 11.27 12.19
C GLY A 59 2.44 10.37 12.75
N TYR A 60 2.65 9.18 12.22
CA TYR A 60 3.71 8.30 12.68
C TYR A 60 5.09 8.88 12.35
N GLY A 61 5.90 9.13 13.37
CA GLY A 61 7.20 9.79 13.18
C GLY A 61 7.13 11.16 12.50
N GLY A 62 5.96 11.81 12.49
CA GLY A 62 5.72 13.09 11.82
C GLY A 62 5.35 12.96 10.34
N PHE A 63 5.09 11.74 9.83
CA PHE A 63 4.65 11.55 8.45
C PHE A 63 3.29 12.24 8.21
N PRO A 64 3.13 13.08 7.17
CA PRO A 64 1.99 14.00 7.08
C PRO A 64 0.74 13.42 6.40
N ASN A 65 0.82 12.21 5.84
CA ASN A 65 -0.20 11.64 4.96
C ASN A 65 -0.64 10.23 5.36
N THR A 66 -1.69 9.75 4.73
CA THR A 66 -2.28 8.41 4.94
C THR A 66 -1.48 7.31 4.27
N LEU A 67 -1.01 7.57 3.04
CA LEU A 67 -0.27 6.63 2.20
C LEU A 67 1.15 7.13 1.95
N CYS A 68 2.10 6.20 1.76
CA CYS A 68 3.30 6.52 1.02
C CYS A 68 3.04 6.23 -0.46
N ILE A 69 3.22 7.23 -1.32
CA ILE A 69 3.00 7.10 -2.78
C ILE A 69 4.29 7.45 -3.51
N SER A 70 4.96 6.43 -4.02
CA SER A 70 6.27 6.52 -4.64
C SER A 70 6.16 6.27 -6.14
N VAL A 71 6.48 7.28 -6.96
CA VAL A 71 6.35 7.23 -8.42
C VAL A 71 7.72 6.97 -9.04
N ASN A 72 7.80 6.03 -9.96
CA ASN A 72 8.98 5.67 -10.77
C ASN A 72 10.23 5.36 -9.91
N ASP A 73 11.22 6.25 -9.89
CA ASP A 73 12.51 6.11 -9.22
C ASP A 73 12.50 6.46 -7.72
N VAL A 74 11.38 6.96 -7.21
CA VAL A 74 11.19 7.14 -5.76
C VAL A 74 11.05 5.78 -5.11
N VAL A 75 12.05 5.38 -4.33
CA VAL A 75 12.16 3.99 -3.82
C VAL A 75 11.06 3.68 -2.79
N VAL A 76 10.91 4.53 -1.76
CA VAL A 76 9.89 4.40 -0.70
C VAL A 76 9.56 5.77 -0.10
N HIS A 77 8.52 5.81 0.74
CA HIS A 77 8.11 6.96 1.57
C HIS A 77 7.81 8.24 0.78
N GLY A 78 7.39 8.10 -0.49
CA GLY A 78 6.95 9.25 -1.29
C GLY A 78 5.79 9.96 -0.62
N ILE A 79 5.93 11.29 -0.41
CA ILE A 79 4.89 12.11 0.22
C ILE A 79 3.89 12.55 -0.85
N PRO A 80 2.59 12.21 -0.69
CA PRO A 80 1.53 12.65 -1.58
C PRO A 80 1.49 14.18 -1.79
N SER A 81 1.33 14.60 -3.04
CA SER A 81 1.37 16.02 -3.43
C SER A 81 0.39 16.33 -4.55
N GLU A 82 -0.23 17.50 -4.53
CA GLU A 82 -1.02 18.02 -5.65
C GLU A 82 -0.16 18.22 -6.91
N LYS A 83 1.13 18.47 -6.74
CA LYS A 83 2.07 18.70 -7.85
C LYS A 83 2.58 17.42 -8.50
N CYS A 84 2.49 16.29 -7.80
CA CYS A 84 2.84 14.98 -8.33
C CYS A 84 1.62 14.38 -8.99
N VAL A 85 1.53 14.50 -10.31
CA VAL A 85 0.42 14.04 -11.15
C VAL A 85 0.89 12.87 -11.98
N LEU A 86 0.21 11.74 -11.87
CA LEU A 86 0.55 10.52 -12.60
C LEU A 86 0.42 10.71 -14.11
N GLN A 87 1.37 10.16 -14.85
CA GLN A 87 1.42 10.22 -16.31
C GLN A 87 1.26 8.82 -16.91
N GLU A 88 0.92 8.78 -18.20
CA GLU A 88 0.95 7.53 -18.97
C GLU A 88 2.35 6.92 -18.95
N GLY A 89 2.46 5.64 -18.67
CA GLY A 89 3.72 4.92 -18.60
C GLY A 89 4.42 4.94 -17.24
N ASP A 90 3.91 5.69 -16.26
CA ASP A 90 4.43 5.65 -14.89
C ASP A 90 4.14 4.31 -14.22
N ILE A 91 4.95 3.97 -13.23
CA ILE A 91 4.60 3.00 -12.19
C ILE A 91 4.46 3.73 -10.86
N VAL A 92 3.49 3.33 -10.06
CA VAL A 92 3.25 3.94 -8.74
C VAL A 92 3.17 2.87 -7.67
N SER A 93 4.10 2.92 -6.72
CA SER A 93 4.09 2.06 -5.53
C SER A 93 3.29 2.76 -4.44
N ILE A 94 2.21 2.12 -4.01
CA ILE A 94 1.36 2.59 -2.92
C ILE A 94 1.57 1.67 -1.73
N ASP A 95 2.03 2.27 -0.64
CA ASP A 95 2.21 1.62 0.64
C ASP A 95 1.16 2.14 1.61
N CYS A 96 0.43 1.22 2.23
CA CYS A 96 -0.75 1.49 3.04
C CYS A 96 -0.68 0.78 4.38
N GLY A 97 -0.76 1.55 5.45
CA GLY A 97 -0.94 1.05 6.80
C GLY A 97 -2.32 1.37 7.34
N THR A 98 -2.93 0.43 8.06
CA THR A 98 -4.18 0.65 8.80
C THR A 98 -4.04 0.26 10.26
N LEU A 99 -4.72 0.98 11.14
CA LEU A 99 -4.87 0.63 12.56
C LEU A 99 -6.35 0.32 12.83
N LYS A 100 -6.65 -0.93 13.15
CA LYS A 100 -8.01 -1.37 13.49
C LYS A 100 -7.98 -2.26 14.72
N ASN A 101 -8.87 -1.99 15.68
CA ASN A 101 -8.96 -2.75 16.93
C ASN A 101 -7.62 -2.88 17.70
N GLY A 102 -6.76 -1.86 17.60
CA GLY A 102 -5.43 -1.85 18.24
C GLY A 102 -4.33 -2.63 17.52
N PHE A 103 -4.61 -3.16 16.32
CA PHE A 103 -3.65 -3.92 15.51
C PHE A 103 -3.39 -3.26 14.17
N TYR A 104 -2.11 -3.22 13.78
CA TYR A 104 -1.68 -2.68 12.49
C TYR A 104 -1.78 -3.75 11.40
N GLY A 105 -2.24 -3.31 10.23
CA GLY A 105 -2.04 -3.98 8.96
C GLY A 105 -1.13 -3.11 8.09
N ASP A 106 -0.34 -3.74 7.23
CA ASP A 106 0.66 -3.07 6.39
C ASP A 106 0.95 -3.88 5.14
N SER A 107 0.88 -3.23 3.99
CA SER A 107 1.25 -3.83 2.71
C SER A 107 1.40 -2.78 1.62
N ALA A 108 2.24 -3.10 0.63
CA ALA A 108 2.45 -2.28 -0.54
C ALA A 108 2.14 -3.02 -1.84
N TYR A 109 1.75 -2.27 -2.86
CA TYR A 109 1.57 -2.78 -4.21
C TYR A 109 1.97 -1.72 -5.24
N THR A 110 2.60 -2.17 -6.34
CA THR A 110 2.97 -1.29 -7.45
C THR A 110 2.00 -1.47 -8.60
N PHE A 111 1.43 -0.36 -9.06
CA PHE A 111 0.44 -0.28 -10.14
C PHE A 111 1.07 0.32 -11.39
N GLU A 112 0.64 -0.16 -12.54
CA GLU A 112 0.90 0.46 -13.84
C GLU A 112 -0.07 1.62 -14.06
N VAL A 113 0.39 2.72 -14.65
CA VAL A 113 -0.43 3.87 -15.01
C VAL A 113 -0.57 3.91 -16.53
N GLY A 114 -1.69 3.39 -17.02
CA GLY A 114 -1.88 3.19 -18.45
C GLY A 114 -0.97 2.09 -19.03
N GLU A 115 -0.39 2.34 -20.18
CA GLU A 115 0.52 1.39 -20.86
C GLU A 115 1.97 1.64 -20.43
N VAL A 116 2.65 0.60 -19.94
CA VAL A 116 4.06 0.64 -19.54
C VAL A 116 4.91 -0.25 -20.44
N ASP A 117 6.21 0.01 -20.49
CA ASP A 117 7.15 -0.79 -21.26
C ASP A 117 7.24 -2.24 -20.76
N GLU A 118 7.53 -3.17 -21.67
CA GLU A 118 7.64 -4.60 -21.36
C GLU A 118 8.74 -4.92 -20.34
N GLU A 119 9.82 -4.16 -20.30
CA GLU A 119 10.86 -4.30 -19.27
C GLU A 119 10.33 -3.96 -17.88
N ILE A 120 9.51 -2.93 -17.77
CA ILE A 120 8.84 -2.53 -16.53
C ILE A 120 7.85 -3.63 -16.11
N ARG A 121 7.01 -4.12 -17.01
CA ARG A 121 6.10 -5.26 -16.72
C ARG A 121 6.86 -6.49 -16.24
N LYS A 122 7.99 -6.80 -16.88
CA LYS A 122 8.85 -7.90 -16.45
C LYS A 122 9.37 -7.68 -15.04
N LEU A 123 9.82 -6.46 -14.70
CA LEU A 123 10.27 -6.11 -13.36
C LEU A 123 9.17 -6.34 -12.33
N LEU A 124 7.98 -5.82 -12.55
CA LEU A 124 6.83 -5.96 -11.65
C LEU A 124 6.45 -7.45 -11.45
N ARG A 125 6.39 -8.20 -12.55
CA ARG A 125 6.10 -9.64 -12.50
C ARG A 125 7.15 -10.41 -11.70
N VAL A 126 8.44 -10.22 -11.97
CA VAL A 126 9.52 -10.93 -11.29
C VAL A 126 9.56 -10.57 -9.81
N THR A 127 9.33 -9.30 -9.46
CA THR A 127 9.25 -8.84 -8.07
C THR A 127 8.11 -9.56 -7.33
N LYS A 128 6.93 -9.62 -7.93
CA LYS A 128 5.77 -10.33 -7.37
C LYS A 128 6.03 -11.84 -7.22
N GLU A 129 6.60 -12.48 -8.23
CA GLU A 129 6.97 -13.89 -8.16
C GLU A 129 8.00 -14.17 -7.06
N SER A 130 8.97 -13.27 -6.87
CA SER A 130 9.99 -13.36 -5.83
C SER A 130 9.37 -13.32 -4.43
N LEU A 131 8.38 -12.43 -4.21
CA LEU A 131 7.63 -12.35 -2.96
C LEU A 131 6.95 -13.71 -2.65
N TYR A 132 6.21 -14.27 -3.59
CA TYR A 132 5.52 -15.55 -3.38
C TYR A 132 6.47 -16.72 -3.17
N LYS A 133 7.61 -16.72 -3.84
CA LYS A 133 8.67 -17.73 -3.59
C LYS A 133 9.23 -17.58 -2.17
N GLY A 134 9.44 -16.35 -1.70
CA GLY A 134 9.86 -16.06 -0.32
C GLY A 134 8.83 -16.53 0.71
N ILE A 135 7.55 -16.20 0.50
CA ILE A 135 6.44 -16.63 1.37
C ILE A 135 6.41 -18.17 1.46
N GLY A 136 6.56 -18.88 0.34
CA GLY A 136 6.58 -20.33 0.32
C GLY A 136 7.76 -20.98 1.07
N LYS A 137 8.79 -20.19 1.42
CA LYS A 137 9.94 -20.63 2.24
C LYS A 137 9.80 -20.25 3.72
N ALA A 138 8.83 -19.43 4.09
CA ALA A 138 8.56 -19.02 5.46
C ALA A 138 7.82 -20.15 6.23
N VAL A 139 8.54 -21.22 6.54
CA VAL A 139 8.05 -22.39 7.27
C VAL A 139 8.83 -22.56 8.58
N ALA A 140 8.25 -23.28 9.53
CA ALA A 140 8.92 -23.57 10.79
C ALA A 140 10.21 -24.38 10.57
N GLY A 141 11.30 -24.02 11.27
CA GLY A 141 12.63 -24.63 11.14
C GLY A 141 13.48 -24.01 10.05
#